data_21695c0a9f0da51e3bfe801cd4bdaa12
#
_entry.id   21695c0a9f0da51e3bfe801cd4bdaa12
#
_cell.length_a   1.000
_cell.length_b   1.000
_cell.length_c   1.000
_cell.angle_alpha   90.00
_cell.angle_beta   90.00
_cell.angle_gamma   90.00
#
_symmetry.space_group_name_H-M   'P 1'
#
loop_
_entity.id
_entity.type
_entity.pdbx_description
1 polymer ?
#
loop_
_entity_poly.entity_id
_entity_poly.type
_entity_poly.pdbx_seq_one_letter_code
_entity_poly.pdbx_strand_id
1 'polypeptide(L)'
;MLGDAGLYHTGTNAQFSLSGSARQNKGVCSDMIEYLCIVRDALSVLGVNWCNGHPKVYNGYSKDMHYLRPTLKSLVCPFLGEQYTRWYRDKGKVVPSDVRVSPVTLAHWFMGDGSSTQDKRCVTVGVTLQTHCFTEDSISILEDRLLNCGIKTGRVTCKFVKSGAGIAISILQESVNQFMNMVCPYVVEPYLYKIKYRHVG
;
A
#
# COMPACT_ATOMS: atom_id res chain seq x y z
N MET A 1 5.02 -4.71 3.99
CA MET A 1 4.65 -5.42 2.74
C MET A 1 3.14 -5.34 2.43
N LEU A 2 2.37 -4.67 3.25
CA LEU A 2 1.01 -4.25 2.91
C LEU A 2 1.10 -3.10 1.91
N GLY A 3 0.19 -3.05 0.93
CA GLY A 3 0.19 -2.08 -0.16
C GLY A 3 1.04 -2.50 -1.37
N ASP A 4 1.34 -1.55 -2.26
CA ASP A 4 1.95 -1.75 -3.58
C ASP A 4 3.42 -2.23 -3.58
N ALA A 5 4.06 -2.31 -2.42
CA ALA A 5 5.44 -2.77 -2.32
C ALA A 5 5.57 -4.27 -2.53
N GLY A 6 6.57 -4.69 -3.28
CA GLY A 6 6.88 -6.09 -3.56
C GLY A 6 8.31 -6.45 -3.21
N LEU A 7 8.52 -7.72 -2.83
CA LEU A 7 9.83 -8.34 -2.75
C LEU A 7 9.99 -9.33 -3.91
N TYR A 8 11.14 -9.30 -4.54
CA TYR A 8 11.48 -10.18 -5.64
C TYR A 8 12.65 -11.06 -5.22
N HIS A 9 12.44 -12.37 -5.24
CA HIS A 9 13.45 -13.36 -4.85
C HIS A 9 14.54 -13.48 -5.92
N THR A 10 15.79 -13.53 -5.45
CA THR A 10 16.98 -13.71 -6.29
C THR A 10 17.93 -14.70 -5.58
N GLY A 11 17.75 -16.00 -5.80
CA GLY A 11 18.51 -17.02 -5.08
C GLY A 11 18.14 -17.08 -3.60
N THR A 12 19.09 -16.81 -2.70
CA THR A 12 18.88 -16.81 -1.23
C THR A 12 18.44 -15.45 -0.68
N ASN A 13 18.53 -14.40 -1.48
CA ASN A 13 18.24 -13.03 -1.08
C ASN A 13 17.01 -12.47 -1.82
N ALA A 14 16.60 -11.27 -1.47
CA ALA A 14 15.52 -10.58 -2.18
C ALA A 14 15.85 -9.10 -2.45
N GLN A 15 15.12 -8.54 -3.40
CA GLN A 15 15.13 -7.13 -3.79
C GLN A 15 13.78 -6.52 -3.49
N PHE A 16 13.76 -5.32 -2.90
CA PHE A 16 12.55 -4.51 -2.72
C PHE A 16 12.27 -3.68 -3.98
N SER A 17 10.99 -3.57 -4.33
CA SER A 17 10.53 -2.62 -5.35
C SER A 17 9.21 -1.98 -4.96
N LEU A 18 9.11 -0.68 -5.15
CA LEU A 18 7.90 0.11 -5.00
C LEU A 18 7.76 1.04 -6.20
N SER A 19 6.60 1.05 -6.81
CA SER A 19 6.31 1.93 -7.96
C SER A 19 5.02 2.71 -7.70
N GLY A 20 5.01 3.97 -8.12
CA GLY A 20 3.80 4.77 -8.22
C GLY A 20 3.47 5.07 -9.68
N SER A 21 2.23 5.47 -9.96
CA SER A 21 1.83 5.97 -11.27
C SER A 21 1.44 7.43 -11.18
N ALA A 22 1.98 8.26 -12.08
CA ALA A 22 1.63 9.67 -12.19
C ALA A 22 1.07 9.95 -13.59
N ARG A 23 -0.12 10.54 -13.68
CA ARG A 23 -0.66 11.00 -14.96
C ARG A 23 0.16 12.18 -15.45
N GLN A 24 0.53 12.19 -16.75
CA GLN A 24 1.45 13.18 -17.36
C GLN A 24 1.05 14.65 -17.16
N ASN A 25 -0.22 14.96 -16.93
CA ASN A 25 -0.72 16.34 -16.94
C ASN A 25 -0.81 17.02 -15.57
N LYS A 26 -0.25 16.45 -14.50
CA LYS A 26 -0.42 17.06 -13.16
C LYS A 26 0.84 16.84 -12.35
N GLY A 27 1.75 17.71 -12.17
CA GLY A 27 2.88 17.75 -11.20
C GLY A 27 3.13 16.58 -10.22
N VAL A 28 2.26 15.57 -10.25
CA VAL A 28 2.18 14.40 -9.36
C VAL A 28 3.43 13.51 -9.45
N CYS A 29 4.28 13.69 -10.46
CA CYS A 29 5.49 12.88 -10.58
C CYS A 29 6.56 13.30 -9.55
N SER A 30 6.68 14.60 -9.27
CA SER A 30 7.62 15.14 -8.26
C SER A 30 7.25 14.65 -6.86
N ASP A 31 5.97 14.75 -6.52
CA ASP A 31 5.46 14.38 -5.19
C ASP A 31 5.55 12.87 -4.97
N MET A 32 5.36 12.07 -6.05
CA MET A 32 5.56 10.62 -5.98
C MET A 32 7.04 10.27 -5.81
N ILE A 33 7.96 10.98 -6.45
CA ILE A 33 9.41 10.81 -6.26
C ILE A 33 9.79 11.13 -4.81
N GLU A 34 9.28 12.23 -4.26
CA GLU A 34 9.50 12.62 -2.87
C GLU A 34 9.03 11.52 -1.91
N TYR A 35 7.80 11.01 -2.09
CA TYR A 35 7.31 9.88 -1.31
C TYR A 35 8.22 8.65 -1.39
N LEU A 36 8.69 8.29 -2.58
CA LEU A 36 9.61 7.16 -2.75
C LEU A 36 10.95 7.43 -2.07
N CYS A 37 11.44 8.68 -2.03
CA CYS A 37 12.62 9.06 -1.28
C CYS A 37 12.42 8.89 0.24
N ILE A 38 11.26 9.27 0.78
CA ILE A 38 10.92 9.05 2.19
C ILE A 38 10.98 7.54 2.52
N VAL A 39 10.38 6.69 1.67
CA VAL A 39 10.44 5.23 1.84
C VAL A 39 11.88 4.71 1.76
N ARG A 40 12.67 5.21 0.79
CA ARG A 40 14.09 4.89 0.66
C ARG A 40 14.85 5.17 1.95
N ASP A 41 14.70 6.37 2.48
CA ASP A 41 15.45 6.82 3.66
C ASP A 41 15.06 6.02 4.90
N ALA A 42 13.78 5.73 5.08
CA ALA A 42 13.28 4.89 6.17
C ALA A 42 13.85 3.45 6.11
N LEU A 43 13.94 2.85 4.92
CA LEU A 43 14.49 1.50 4.76
C LEU A 43 16.04 1.48 4.80
N SER A 44 16.70 2.58 4.43
CA SER A 44 18.16 2.70 4.52
C SER A 44 18.67 2.57 5.96
N VAL A 45 17.90 3.02 6.95
CA VAL A 45 18.21 2.84 8.38
C VAL A 45 18.28 1.36 8.77
N LEU A 46 17.59 0.48 8.01
CA LEU A 46 17.61 -0.97 8.20
C LEU A 46 18.72 -1.66 7.38
N GLY A 47 19.67 -0.91 6.81
CA GLY A 47 20.76 -1.42 6.01
C GLY A 47 20.39 -1.79 4.57
N VAL A 48 19.23 -1.35 4.07
CA VAL A 48 18.83 -1.56 2.68
C VAL A 48 19.57 -0.57 1.79
N ASN A 49 20.36 -1.08 0.85
CA ASN A 49 21.06 -0.30 -0.18
C ASN A 49 20.25 -0.25 -1.48
N TRP A 50 20.50 0.75 -2.31
CA TRP A 50 19.67 1.08 -3.46
C TRP A 50 20.45 0.94 -4.79
N CYS A 51 19.75 0.47 -5.82
CA CYS A 51 20.33 0.38 -7.17
C CYS A 51 20.74 1.74 -7.74
N ASN A 52 20.02 2.78 -7.35
CA ASN A 52 20.31 4.18 -7.69
C ASN A 52 20.01 5.05 -6.47
N GLY A 53 20.71 6.16 -6.30
CA GLY A 53 20.47 7.10 -5.20
C GLY A 53 19.09 7.76 -5.24
N HIS A 54 18.39 7.73 -6.39
CA HIS A 54 17.04 8.27 -6.57
C HIS A 54 16.12 7.30 -7.31
N PRO A 55 14.78 7.40 -7.13
CA PRO A 55 13.82 6.66 -7.93
C PRO A 55 14.02 6.91 -9.43
N LYS A 56 13.96 5.85 -10.23
CA LYS A 56 13.95 5.98 -11.70
C LYS A 56 12.54 6.18 -12.20
N VAL A 57 12.39 7.06 -13.19
CA VAL A 57 11.11 7.28 -13.87
C VAL A 57 11.09 6.48 -15.17
N TYR A 58 10.09 5.63 -15.31
CA TYR A 58 9.83 4.86 -16.52
C TYR A 58 8.57 5.36 -17.21
N ASN A 59 8.55 5.31 -18.54
CA ASN A 59 7.33 5.51 -19.30
C ASN A 59 6.48 4.26 -19.21
N GLY A 60 5.22 4.42 -18.81
CA GLY A 60 4.20 3.37 -18.80
C GLY A 60 3.16 3.65 -19.86
N TYR A 61 2.58 2.57 -20.42
CA TYR A 61 1.51 2.62 -21.41
C TYR A 61 0.37 1.73 -20.94
N SER A 62 -0.85 2.25 -20.94
CA SER A 62 -2.05 1.46 -20.67
C SER A 62 -3.15 1.89 -21.62
N LYS A 63 -3.54 1.00 -22.55
CA LYS A 63 -4.47 1.28 -23.66
C LYS A 63 -4.06 2.58 -24.38
N ASP A 64 -4.80 3.67 -24.22
CA ASP A 64 -4.53 4.94 -24.89
C ASP A 64 -3.91 6.00 -23.96
N MET A 65 -3.36 5.60 -22.82
CA MET A 65 -2.82 6.54 -21.83
C MET A 65 -1.33 6.32 -21.57
N HIS A 66 -0.55 7.37 -21.81
CA HIS A 66 0.82 7.49 -21.35
C HIS A 66 0.83 7.95 -19.89
N TYR A 67 1.65 7.31 -19.06
CA TYR A 67 1.89 7.74 -17.69
C TYR A 67 3.35 7.58 -17.30
N LEU A 68 3.77 8.37 -16.33
CA LEU A 68 5.08 8.24 -15.72
C LEU A 68 4.98 7.28 -14.53
N ARG A 69 5.96 6.39 -14.42
CA ARG A 69 6.05 5.41 -13.33
C ARG A 69 7.37 5.57 -12.58
N PRO A 70 7.46 6.46 -11.60
CA PRO A 70 8.56 6.48 -10.67
C PRO A 70 8.67 5.14 -9.95
N THR A 71 9.87 4.60 -9.88
CA THR A 71 10.13 3.28 -9.29
C THR A 71 11.38 3.34 -8.44
N LEU A 72 11.26 2.89 -7.21
CA LEU A 72 12.33 2.69 -6.26
C LEU A 72 12.70 1.20 -6.23
N LYS A 73 14.00 0.88 -6.40
CA LYS A 73 14.51 -0.49 -6.32
C LYS A 73 15.73 -0.55 -5.42
N SER A 74 15.73 -1.50 -4.48
CA SER A 74 16.92 -1.77 -3.68
C SER A 74 17.92 -2.65 -4.41
N LEU A 75 19.14 -2.72 -3.90
CA LEU A 75 20.02 -3.86 -4.13
C LEU A 75 19.47 -5.07 -3.40
N VAL A 76 19.97 -6.24 -3.75
CA VAL A 76 19.68 -7.49 -3.07
C VAL A 76 20.37 -7.49 -1.71
N CYS A 77 19.69 -7.91 -0.65
CA CYS A 77 20.33 -8.05 0.67
C CYS A 77 19.70 -9.17 1.49
N PRO A 78 20.46 -9.75 2.46
CA PRO A 78 19.97 -10.84 3.31
C PRO A 78 18.71 -10.48 4.10
N PHE A 79 18.65 -9.30 4.70
CA PHE A 79 17.47 -8.81 5.43
C PHE A 79 16.19 -8.90 4.60
N LEU A 80 16.24 -8.49 3.32
CA LEU A 80 15.08 -8.60 2.43
C LEU A 80 14.77 -10.05 2.07
N GLY A 81 15.77 -10.93 2.02
CA GLY A 81 15.60 -12.38 1.86
C GLY A 81 14.82 -13.00 3.03
N GLU A 82 15.18 -12.62 4.25
CA GLU A 82 14.43 -13.02 5.46
C GLU A 82 12.99 -12.52 5.41
N GLN A 83 12.78 -11.25 5.05
CA GLN A 83 11.44 -10.69 4.88
C GLN A 83 10.67 -11.40 3.76
N TYR A 84 11.33 -11.77 2.66
CA TYR A 84 10.68 -12.54 1.60
C TYR A 84 10.16 -13.88 2.15
N THR A 85 11.00 -14.65 2.83
CA THR A 85 10.60 -15.94 3.42
C THR A 85 9.43 -15.81 4.41
N ARG A 86 9.35 -14.69 5.12
CA ARG A 86 8.23 -14.42 6.05
C ARG A 86 6.92 -14.09 5.35
N TRP A 87 6.98 -13.36 4.24
CA TRP A 87 5.80 -12.81 3.57
C TRP A 87 5.35 -13.61 2.35
N TYR A 88 6.13 -14.60 1.90
CA TYR A 88 5.79 -15.40 0.72
C TYR A 88 6.00 -16.88 1.03
N ARG A 89 4.96 -17.68 0.83
CA ARG A 89 4.99 -19.15 0.95
C ARG A 89 4.28 -19.76 -0.26
N ASP A 90 4.82 -20.87 -0.77
CA ASP A 90 4.20 -21.63 -1.87
C ASP A 90 3.73 -20.74 -3.05
N LYS A 91 4.56 -19.74 -3.40
CA LYS A 91 4.28 -18.72 -4.42
C LYS A 91 3.12 -17.75 -4.11
N GLY A 92 2.53 -17.82 -2.90
CA GLY A 92 1.50 -16.92 -2.42
C GLY A 92 2.04 -15.89 -1.41
N LYS A 93 1.38 -14.74 -1.33
CA LYS A 93 1.67 -13.72 -0.31
C LYS A 93 0.90 -14.07 0.96
N VAL A 94 1.60 -14.14 2.09
CA VAL A 94 1.02 -14.42 3.42
C VAL A 94 1.34 -13.29 4.39
N VAL A 95 0.51 -13.13 5.39
CA VAL A 95 0.73 -12.17 6.48
C VAL A 95 1.36 -12.90 7.66
N PRO A 96 2.55 -12.49 8.12
CA PRO A 96 3.15 -13.08 9.33
C PRO A 96 2.26 -12.87 10.56
N SER A 97 2.16 -13.89 11.42
CA SER A 97 1.32 -13.83 12.62
C SER A 97 1.73 -12.75 13.63
N ASP A 98 2.99 -12.31 13.58
CA ASP A 98 3.55 -11.25 14.42
C ASP A 98 3.49 -9.86 13.76
N VAL A 99 2.74 -9.70 12.66
CA VAL A 99 2.60 -8.42 11.98
C VAL A 99 2.09 -7.35 12.95
N ARG A 100 2.76 -6.21 12.95
CA ARG A 100 2.33 -5.03 13.72
C ARG A 100 1.66 -4.04 12.79
N VAL A 101 0.47 -3.62 13.19
CA VAL A 101 -0.31 -2.61 12.49
C VAL A 101 -0.26 -1.33 13.30
N SER A 102 0.40 -0.31 12.77
CA SER A 102 0.49 1.04 13.33
C SER A 102 -0.24 2.03 12.42
N PRO A 103 -0.52 3.27 12.84
CA PRO A 103 -1.09 4.29 11.97
C PRO A 103 -0.30 4.48 10.67
N VAL A 104 1.04 4.46 10.74
CA VAL A 104 1.93 4.54 9.57
C VAL A 104 1.72 3.33 8.64
N THR A 105 1.67 2.10 9.21
CA THR A 105 1.43 0.89 8.43
C THR A 105 0.07 0.94 7.72
N LEU A 106 -0.98 1.39 8.44
CA LEU A 106 -2.33 1.55 7.88
C LEU A 106 -2.35 2.59 6.76
N ALA A 107 -1.66 3.71 6.94
CA ALA A 107 -1.59 4.75 5.93
C ALA A 107 -0.92 4.24 4.65
N HIS A 108 0.23 3.56 4.77
CA HIS A 108 0.90 2.95 3.60
C HIS A 108 0.04 1.89 2.91
N TRP A 109 -0.66 1.05 3.69
CA TRP A 109 -1.58 0.07 3.12
C TRP A 109 -2.75 0.75 2.40
N PHE A 110 -3.36 1.75 3.02
CA PHE A 110 -4.45 2.53 2.43
C PHE A 110 -4.00 3.28 1.16
N MET A 111 -2.82 3.91 1.18
CA MET A 111 -2.28 4.59 0.01
C MET A 111 -2.06 3.65 -1.17
N GLY A 112 -1.48 2.46 -0.95
CA GLY A 112 -1.28 1.47 -2.00
C GLY A 112 -2.61 0.83 -2.42
N ASP A 113 -3.15 -0.02 -1.59
CA ASP A 113 -4.23 -0.94 -1.92
C ASP A 113 -5.61 -0.51 -1.37
N GLY A 114 -5.71 0.67 -0.75
CA GLY A 114 -6.97 1.17 -0.21
C GLY A 114 -7.79 1.97 -1.22
N SER A 115 -9.09 1.99 -0.99
CA SER A 115 -10.04 2.88 -1.66
C SER A 115 -11.01 3.48 -0.65
N SER A 116 -11.52 4.67 -0.95
CA SER A 116 -12.55 5.34 -0.14
C SER A 116 -13.79 5.66 -0.97
N THR A 117 -14.94 5.59 -0.32
CA THR A 117 -16.21 6.09 -0.84
C THR A 117 -16.55 7.37 -0.10
N GLN A 118 -17.03 8.37 -0.81
CA GLN A 118 -17.40 9.68 -0.27
C GLN A 118 -18.87 9.96 -0.51
N ASP A 119 -19.50 10.64 0.44
CA ASP A 119 -20.86 11.16 0.27
C ASP A 119 -20.88 12.43 -0.60
N LYS A 120 -22.08 12.96 -0.84
CA LYS A 120 -22.29 14.21 -1.62
C LYS A 120 -21.59 15.44 -1.00
N ARG A 121 -21.23 15.40 0.28
CA ARG A 121 -20.52 16.45 1.02
C ARG A 121 -19.01 16.27 1.00
N CYS A 122 -18.52 15.29 0.24
CA CYS A 122 -17.11 14.88 0.19
C CYS A 122 -16.54 14.36 1.51
N VAL A 123 -17.40 13.83 2.40
CA VAL A 123 -16.99 13.14 3.61
C VAL A 123 -16.77 11.66 3.29
N THR A 124 -15.66 11.08 3.77
CA THR A 124 -15.42 9.65 3.63
C THR A 124 -16.41 8.87 4.47
N VAL A 125 -17.22 8.04 3.82
CA VAL A 125 -18.26 7.21 4.46
C VAL A 125 -17.98 5.71 4.35
N GLY A 126 -16.96 5.33 3.60
CA GLY A 126 -16.55 3.93 3.45
C GLY A 126 -15.08 3.83 3.09
N VAL A 127 -14.42 2.80 3.59
CA VAL A 127 -13.03 2.45 3.27
C VAL A 127 -12.95 0.96 2.99
N THR A 128 -12.25 0.59 1.93
CA THR A 128 -11.97 -0.80 1.58
C THR A 128 -10.47 -0.97 1.37
N LEU A 129 -9.90 -2.01 1.97
CA LEU A 129 -8.51 -2.41 1.84
C LEU A 129 -8.46 -3.70 1.00
N GLN A 130 -7.76 -3.68 -0.13
CA GLN A 130 -7.67 -4.83 -1.02
C GLN A 130 -6.78 -5.91 -0.42
N THR A 131 -7.30 -7.13 -0.35
CA THR A 131 -6.62 -8.29 0.22
C THR A 131 -6.67 -9.52 -0.69
N HIS A 132 -7.05 -9.35 -1.94
CA HIS A 132 -7.25 -10.44 -2.90
C HIS A 132 -6.01 -11.28 -3.20
N CYS A 133 -4.80 -10.80 -2.85
CA CYS A 133 -3.55 -11.53 -3.00
C CYS A 133 -3.16 -12.32 -1.73
N PHE A 134 -3.92 -12.25 -0.65
CA PHE A 134 -3.66 -12.92 0.61
C PHE A 134 -4.52 -14.17 0.79
N THR A 135 -4.03 -15.11 1.60
CA THR A 135 -4.81 -16.28 2.03
C THR A 135 -5.90 -15.88 3.04
N GLU A 136 -6.89 -16.75 3.21
CA GLU A 136 -7.99 -16.57 4.19
C GLU A 136 -7.45 -16.36 5.60
N ASP A 137 -6.48 -17.18 6.03
CA ASP A 137 -5.83 -17.04 7.35
C ASP A 137 -5.13 -15.69 7.49
N SER A 138 -4.49 -15.21 6.43
CA SER A 138 -3.85 -13.89 6.41
C SER A 138 -4.85 -12.76 6.56
N ILE A 139 -6.02 -12.89 5.94
CA ILE A 139 -7.11 -11.91 6.06
C ILE A 139 -7.61 -11.89 7.51
N SER A 140 -7.81 -13.05 8.13
CA SER A 140 -8.22 -13.15 9.54
C SER A 140 -7.20 -12.50 10.48
N ILE A 141 -5.90 -12.72 10.26
CA ILE A 141 -4.83 -12.04 11.03
C ILE A 141 -4.95 -10.51 10.89
N LEU A 142 -5.19 -10.00 9.68
CA LEU A 142 -5.32 -8.55 9.46
C LEU A 142 -6.55 -7.97 10.14
N GLU A 143 -7.69 -8.68 10.10
CA GLU A 143 -8.92 -8.29 10.80
C GLU A 143 -8.70 -8.21 12.32
N ASP A 144 -8.04 -9.22 12.91
CA ASP A 144 -7.68 -9.22 14.34
C ASP A 144 -6.78 -8.03 14.70
N ARG A 145 -5.80 -7.70 13.85
CA ARG A 145 -4.93 -6.54 14.08
C ARG A 145 -5.67 -5.21 13.97
N LEU A 146 -6.61 -5.09 13.04
CA LEU A 146 -7.48 -3.92 12.93
C LEU A 146 -8.39 -3.80 14.15
N LEU A 147 -8.99 -4.90 14.61
CA LEU A 147 -9.82 -4.93 15.80
C LEU A 147 -9.03 -4.50 17.06
N ASN A 148 -7.78 -4.95 17.20
CA ASN A 148 -6.89 -4.50 18.28
C ASN A 148 -6.58 -2.99 18.25
N CYS A 149 -6.74 -2.34 17.09
CA CYS A 149 -6.70 -0.88 16.95
C CYS A 149 -8.07 -0.22 17.18
N GLY A 150 -9.10 -0.98 17.57
CA GLY A 150 -10.47 -0.52 17.73
C GLY A 150 -11.24 -0.33 16.42
N ILE A 151 -10.71 -0.87 15.30
CA ILE A 151 -11.31 -0.73 13.97
C ILE A 151 -12.08 -2.01 13.65
N LYS A 152 -13.40 -1.91 13.59
CA LYS A 152 -14.27 -3.02 13.19
C LYS A 152 -14.33 -3.15 11.67
N THR A 153 -14.35 -4.38 11.20
CA THR A 153 -14.25 -4.72 9.77
C THR A 153 -15.34 -5.70 9.36
N GLY A 154 -15.57 -5.76 8.06
CA GLY A 154 -16.36 -6.78 7.38
C GLY A 154 -15.64 -7.22 6.12
N ARG A 155 -16.11 -8.30 5.50
CA ARG A 155 -15.57 -8.82 4.25
C ARG A 155 -16.49 -8.49 3.09
N VAL A 156 -15.92 -8.05 1.98
CA VAL A 156 -16.63 -7.79 0.73
C VAL A 156 -15.99 -8.58 -0.41
N THR A 157 -16.84 -9.15 -1.26
CA THR A 157 -16.37 -9.84 -2.46
C THR A 157 -16.15 -8.83 -3.58
N CYS A 158 -14.92 -8.79 -4.10
CA CYS A 158 -14.56 -7.97 -5.25
C CYS A 158 -14.43 -8.85 -6.49
N LYS A 159 -15.08 -8.47 -7.58
CA LYS A 159 -14.94 -9.15 -8.88
C LYS A 159 -13.75 -8.55 -9.62
N PHE A 160 -12.72 -9.35 -9.84
CA PHE A 160 -11.56 -8.96 -10.67
C PHE A 160 -11.66 -9.64 -12.03
N VAL A 161 -11.56 -8.86 -13.10
CA VAL A 161 -11.77 -9.32 -14.48
C VAL A 161 -10.77 -10.42 -14.90
N LYS A 162 -9.60 -10.50 -14.25
CA LYS A 162 -8.54 -11.45 -14.66
C LYS A 162 -8.33 -12.64 -13.71
N SER A 163 -8.73 -12.56 -12.45
CA SER A 163 -8.41 -13.58 -11.44
C SER A 163 -9.65 -14.15 -10.73
N GLY A 164 -10.84 -13.76 -11.13
CA GLY A 164 -12.08 -14.19 -10.47
C GLY A 164 -12.44 -13.31 -9.26
N ALA A 165 -13.22 -13.85 -8.33
CA ALA A 165 -13.64 -13.16 -7.12
C ALA A 165 -12.53 -13.21 -6.08
N GLY A 166 -12.24 -12.08 -5.45
CA GLY A 166 -11.34 -11.96 -4.31
C GLY A 166 -12.04 -11.33 -3.12
N ILE A 167 -11.47 -11.50 -1.94
CA ILE A 167 -11.96 -10.88 -0.70
C ILE A 167 -11.19 -9.58 -0.46
N ALA A 168 -11.91 -8.53 -0.06
CA ALA A 168 -11.34 -7.29 0.47
C ALA A 168 -11.91 -7.03 1.88
N ILE A 169 -11.13 -6.38 2.72
CA ILE A 169 -11.55 -5.92 4.04
C ILE A 169 -12.23 -4.57 3.89
N SER A 170 -13.49 -4.47 4.32
CA SER A 170 -14.24 -3.22 4.42
C SER A 170 -14.22 -2.74 5.87
N ILE A 171 -13.88 -1.49 6.09
CA ILE A 171 -14.01 -0.85 7.41
C ILE A 171 -15.49 -0.55 7.64
N LEU A 172 -16.05 -1.02 8.76
CA LEU A 172 -17.45 -0.76 9.11
C LEU A 172 -17.66 0.74 9.35
N GLN A 173 -18.85 1.25 8.98
CA GLN A 173 -19.12 2.68 8.97
C GLN A 173 -18.85 3.36 10.31
N GLU A 174 -19.16 2.71 11.41
CA GLU A 174 -18.89 3.20 12.77
C GLU A 174 -17.38 3.39 13.06
N SER A 175 -16.50 2.68 12.36
CA SER A 175 -15.03 2.74 12.52
C SER A 175 -14.34 3.60 11.46
N VAL A 176 -15.05 4.09 10.44
CA VAL A 176 -14.44 4.87 9.33
C VAL A 176 -13.76 6.14 9.86
N ASN A 177 -14.42 6.89 10.74
CA ASN A 177 -13.83 8.11 11.30
C ASN A 177 -12.57 7.81 12.11
N GLN A 178 -12.57 6.75 12.91
CA GLN A 178 -11.40 6.34 13.68
C GLN A 178 -10.26 5.94 12.75
N PHE A 179 -10.53 5.12 11.73
CA PHE A 179 -9.55 4.74 10.73
C PHE A 179 -8.96 5.97 10.04
N MET A 180 -9.80 6.90 9.57
CA MET A 180 -9.36 8.12 8.89
C MET A 180 -8.50 9.00 9.80
N ASN A 181 -8.88 9.17 11.06
CA ASN A 181 -8.09 9.93 12.04
C ASN A 181 -6.70 9.32 12.27
N MET A 182 -6.58 7.99 12.19
CA MET A 182 -5.30 7.31 12.33
C MET A 182 -4.41 7.46 11.09
N VAL A 183 -4.97 7.41 9.88
CA VAL A 183 -4.18 7.37 8.64
C VAL A 183 -3.91 8.74 8.04
N CYS A 184 -4.84 9.68 8.15
CA CYS A 184 -4.74 11.01 7.51
C CYS A 184 -3.44 11.77 7.81
N PRO A 185 -2.90 11.76 9.04
CA PRO A 185 -1.63 12.45 9.33
C PRO A 185 -0.42 11.92 8.53
N TYR A 186 -0.53 10.72 7.96
CA TYR A 186 0.56 10.03 7.25
C TYR A 186 0.29 9.85 5.76
N VAL A 187 -0.86 10.32 5.26
CA VAL A 187 -1.17 10.28 3.82
C VAL A 187 -0.42 11.42 3.13
N VAL A 188 0.40 11.05 2.14
CA VAL A 188 1.22 12.00 1.39
C VAL A 188 0.48 12.56 0.17
N GLU A 189 0.97 13.72 -0.33
CA GLU A 189 0.34 14.51 -1.39
C GLU A 189 -0.18 13.70 -2.59
N PRO A 190 0.60 12.75 -3.18
CA PRO A 190 0.13 11.97 -4.33
C PRO A 190 -1.14 11.16 -4.07
N TYR A 191 -1.48 10.91 -2.81
CA TYR A 191 -2.61 10.09 -2.38
C TYR A 191 -3.75 10.86 -1.72
N LEU A 192 -3.64 12.19 -1.56
CA LEU A 192 -4.69 13.02 -0.97
C LEU A 192 -6.03 12.90 -1.71
N TYR A 193 -6.02 12.53 -2.99
CA TYR A 193 -7.25 12.28 -3.75
C TYR A 193 -8.11 11.15 -3.15
N LYS A 194 -7.52 10.27 -2.33
CA LYS A 194 -8.23 9.20 -1.62
C LYS A 194 -8.97 9.70 -0.37
N ILE A 195 -8.55 10.85 0.16
CA ILE A 195 -9.10 11.45 1.37
C ILE A 195 -9.54 12.87 1.12
N LYS A 196 -10.33 13.24 0.22
CA LYS A 196 -10.71 14.63 -0.09
C LYS A 196 -10.94 15.45 1.18
N TYR A 197 -9.87 16.02 1.74
CA TYR A 197 -10.00 17.04 2.77
C TYR A 197 -10.57 18.30 2.13
N ARG A 198 -11.74 18.74 2.57
CA ARG A 198 -12.02 20.17 2.52
C ARG A 198 -11.07 20.78 3.55
N HIS A 199 -10.09 21.54 3.12
CA HIS A 199 -9.56 22.60 3.96
C HIS A 199 -10.75 23.47 4.32
N VAL A 200 -11.25 23.37 5.55
CA VAL A 200 -12.07 24.41 6.15
C VAL A 200 -11.07 25.51 6.44
N GLY A 201 -10.99 26.49 5.51
CA GLY A 201 -10.29 27.75 5.73
C GLY A 201 -11.01 28.57 6.76
#